data_f70fa5baffb07e4b689d823d75074c51
#
_entry.id   f70fa5baffb07e4b689d823d75074c51
#
_cell.length_a   1.000
_cell.length_b   1.000
_cell.length_c   1.000
_cell.angle_alpha   90.00
_cell.angle_beta   90.00
_cell.angle_gamma   90.00
#
_symmetry.space_group_name_H-M   'P 1'
#
loop_
_entity.id
_entity.type
_entity.pdbx_description
1 polymer ?
#
loop_
_entity_poly.entity_id
_entity_poly.type
_entity_poly.pdbx_seq_one_letter_code
_entity_poly.pdbx_strand_id
1 'polypeptide(L)'
;MSQQPTLTDGVVWLTPFNVADGAAIGDFNLDEEHRLWFDQPPVDPDPGARRRHGEEVAERWRREWTTGTELSFAVRLRLDGVAIGMAELQPRDGEDAEISYAIVPSERRLGYAARAVRLLSDARIDRFGFATIQLRCDVDNVASARTAERAGFTFERIDPGAGVFEHVAAWRGTPRDERVYVRRSSAVSG
;
A
#
# COMPACT_ATOMS: atom_id res chain seq x y z
N MET A 1 -10.60 -7.79 -16.06
CA MET A 1 -9.27 -7.16 -16.26
C MET A 1 -8.26 -8.19 -16.75
N SER A 2 -7.20 -7.78 -17.45
CA SER A 2 -6.08 -8.65 -17.85
C SER A 2 -5.35 -9.24 -16.63
N GLN A 3 -4.49 -10.23 -16.86
CA GLN A 3 -3.67 -10.84 -15.82
C GLN A 3 -2.87 -9.76 -15.08
N GLN A 4 -2.78 -9.86 -13.76
CA GLN A 4 -2.01 -8.94 -12.92
C GLN A 4 -0.53 -8.94 -13.34
N PRO A 5 0.05 -7.76 -13.66
CA PRO A 5 1.42 -7.69 -14.15
C PRO A 5 2.44 -7.92 -13.02
N THR A 6 3.63 -8.32 -13.42
CA THR A 6 4.83 -8.22 -12.58
C THR A 6 5.58 -6.94 -12.96
N LEU A 7 5.95 -6.13 -11.97
CA LEU A 7 6.74 -4.92 -12.17
C LEU A 7 8.06 -5.04 -11.41
N THR A 8 9.14 -4.44 -11.92
CA THR A 8 10.44 -4.42 -11.23
C THR A 8 11.30 -3.23 -11.67
N ASP A 9 12.13 -2.75 -10.76
CA ASP A 9 13.22 -1.79 -11.02
C ASP A 9 14.60 -2.47 -10.91
N GLY A 10 14.63 -3.82 -10.85
CA GLY A 10 15.84 -4.63 -10.67
C GLY A 10 16.26 -4.82 -9.20
N VAL A 11 15.64 -4.12 -8.25
CA VAL A 11 15.90 -4.24 -6.80
C VAL A 11 14.68 -4.78 -6.07
N VAL A 12 13.50 -4.20 -6.36
CA VAL A 12 12.23 -4.69 -5.83
C VAL A 12 11.37 -5.26 -6.96
N TRP A 13 10.54 -6.23 -6.60
CA TRP A 13 9.56 -6.86 -7.46
C TRP A 13 8.18 -6.62 -6.87
N LEU A 14 7.25 -6.14 -7.69
CA LEU A 14 5.82 -6.09 -7.38
C LEU A 14 5.15 -7.23 -8.14
N THR A 15 4.63 -8.19 -7.43
CA THR A 15 4.01 -9.39 -7.99
C THR A 15 2.61 -9.59 -7.43
N PRO A 16 1.75 -10.36 -8.10
CA PRO A 16 0.52 -10.80 -7.47
C PRO A 16 0.78 -11.48 -6.12
N PHE A 17 -0.12 -11.28 -5.17
CA PHE A 17 -0.16 -12.13 -3.98
C PHE A 17 -0.64 -13.53 -4.33
N ASN A 18 -0.18 -14.51 -3.57
CA ASN A 18 -0.64 -15.89 -3.65
C ASN A 18 -0.91 -16.44 -2.25
N VAL A 19 -1.59 -17.58 -2.16
CA VAL A 19 -1.96 -18.21 -0.88
C VAL A 19 -0.73 -18.55 -0.03
N ALA A 20 0.42 -18.84 -0.65
CA ALA A 20 1.65 -19.11 0.10
C ALA A 20 2.20 -17.88 0.85
N ASP A 21 1.75 -16.68 0.51
CA ASP A 21 2.09 -15.45 1.24
C ASP A 21 1.29 -15.29 2.55
N GLY A 22 0.31 -16.17 2.82
CA GLY A 22 -0.61 -16.05 3.94
C GLY A 22 0.08 -15.90 5.29
N ALA A 23 1.19 -16.59 5.53
CA ALA A 23 1.97 -16.40 6.77
C ALA A 23 2.53 -14.98 6.88
N ALA A 24 3.16 -14.47 5.81
CA ALA A 24 3.72 -13.11 5.79
C ALA A 24 2.64 -12.05 5.96
N ILE A 25 1.49 -12.20 5.27
CA ILE A 25 0.35 -11.28 5.38
C ILE A 25 -0.22 -11.29 6.80
N GLY A 26 -0.43 -12.48 7.38
CA GLY A 26 -0.95 -12.63 8.74
C GLY A 26 -0.04 -12.02 9.80
N ASP A 27 1.26 -12.02 9.55
CA ASP A 27 2.26 -11.47 10.46
C ASP A 27 2.50 -9.96 10.28
N PHE A 28 1.99 -9.30 9.22
CA PHE A 28 2.10 -7.84 9.07
C PHE A 28 1.52 -7.10 10.27
N ASN A 29 0.41 -7.58 10.82
CA ASN A 29 -0.26 -6.97 11.97
C ASN A 29 0.40 -7.30 13.32
N LEU A 30 1.46 -8.11 13.39
CA LEU A 30 2.27 -8.25 14.61
C LEU A 30 3.04 -6.96 14.92
N ASP A 31 3.36 -6.18 13.90
CA ASP A 31 4.03 -4.90 14.05
C ASP A 31 3.08 -3.83 14.58
N GLU A 32 3.39 -3.26 15.74
CA GLU A 32 2.58 -2.21 16.37
C GLU A 32 2.53 -0.94 15.51
N GLU A 33 3.64 -0.59 14.84
CA GLU A 33 3.69 0.56 13.96
C GLU A 33 2.79 0.36 12.74
N HIS A 34 2.76 -0.85 12.15
CA HIS A 34 1.83 -1.19 11.09
C HIS A 34 0.37 -1.02 11.55
N ARG A 35 0.01 -1.60 12.70
CA ARG A 35 -1.34 -1.45 13.25
C ARG A 35 -1.69 0.01 13.52
N LEU A 36 -0.71 0.78 14.01
CA LEU A 36 -0.89 2.21 14.28
C LEU A 36 -1.29 2.99 13.03
N TRP A 37 -0.59 2.77 11.91
CA TRP A 37 -0.81 3.56 10.71
C TRP A 37 -1.91 3.04 9.79
N PHE A 38 -2.23 1.75 9.87
CA PHE A 38 -3.31 1.12 9.10
C PHE A 38 -4.58 0.88 9.91
N ASP A 39 -4.63 1.39 11.14
CA ASP A 39 -5.79 1.25 12.02
C ASP A 39 -6.26 -0.21 12.19
N GLN A 40 -5.32 -1.14 12.29
CA GLN A 40 -5.62 -2.56 12.41
C GLN A 40 -5.81 -2.99 13.87
N PRO A 41 -6.77 -3.89 14.15
CA PRO A 41 -6.96 -4.44 15.49
C PRO A 41 -5.76 -5.29 15.92
N PRO A 42 -5.63 -5.58 17.23
CA PRO A 42 -4.69 -6.60 17.71
C PRO A 42 -4.90 -7.93 17.00
N VAL A 43 -3.83 -8.62 16.70
CA VAL A 43 -3.86 -9.92 16.00
C VAL A 43 -4.10 -11.08 16.96
N ASP A 44 -4.61 -12.17 16.39
CA ASP A 44 -4.71 -13.45 17.10
C ASP A 44 -3.30 -13.92 17.48
N PRO A 45 -3.05 -14.34 18.74
CA PRO A 45 -1.77 -14.85 19.18
C PRO A 45 -1.40 -16.20 18.51
N ASP A 46 -2.39 -16.98 18.05
CA ASP A 46 -2.12 -18.26 17.38
C ASP A 46 -1.55 -18.06 15.97
N PRO A 47 -0.32 -18.55 15.69
CA PRO A 47 0.27 -18.43 14.35
C PRO A 47 -0.55 -19.10 13.25
N GLY A 48 -1.25 -20.20 13.56
CA GLY A 48 -2.10 -20.89 12.60
C GLY A 48 -3.34 -20.06 12.22
N ALA A 49 -3.95 -19.37 13.19
CA ALA A 49 -5.06 -18.48 12.94
C ALA A 49 -4.61 -17.27 12.09
N ARG A 50 -3.46 -16.66 12.41
CA ARG A 50 -2.90 -15.56 11.60
C ARG A 50 -2.62 -15.97 10.17
N ARG A 51 -2.04 -17.14 9.97
CA ARG A 51 -1.78 -17.66 8.62
C ARG A 51 -3.06 -17.85 7.83
N ARG A 52 -4.10 -18.49 8.41
CA ARG A 52 -5.42 -18.65 7.75
C ARG A 52 -6.02 -17.30 7.38
N HIS A 53 -6.00 -16.35 8.30
CA HIS A 53 -6.43 -14.98 8.02
C HIS A 53 -5.66 -14.36 6.85
N GLY A 54 -4.34 -14.50 6.80
CA GLY A 54 -3.53 -14.01 5.69
C GLY A 54 -3.82 -14.69 4.36
N GLU A 55 -4.13 -16.00 4.37
CA GLU A 55 -4.59 -16.75 3.18
C GLU A 55 -5.93 -16.18 2.66
N GLU A 56 -6.89 -15.91 3.55
CA GLU A 56 -8.18 -15.27 3.21
C GLU A 56 -7.99 -13.86 2.64
N VAL A 57 -7.07 -13.08 3.21
CA VAL A 57 -6.71 -11.73 2.71
C VAL A 57 -6.10 -11.84 1.31
N ALA A 58 -5.17 -12.76 1.07
CA ALA A 58 -4.57 -12.97 -0.26
C ALA A 58 -5.63 -13.34 -1.31
N GLU A 59 -6.58 -14.20 -0.96
CA GLU A 59 -7.70 -14.54 -1.84
C GLU A 59 -8.64 -13.36 -2.09
N ARG A 60 -8.90 -12.52 -1.08
CA ARG A 60 -9.69 -11.30 -1.23
C ARG A 60 -9.01 -10.35 -2.22
N TRP A 61 -7.73 -10.03 -2.05
CA TRP A 61 -6.99 -9.15 -2.96
C TRP A 61 -6.97 -9.64 -4.40
N ARG A 62 -6.91 -10.96 -4.61
CA ARG A 62 -7.03 -11.54 -5.97
C ARG A 62 -8.42 -11.32 -6.58
N ARG A 63 -9.49 -11.39 -5.78
CA ARG A 63 -10.85 -11.09 -6.25
C ARG A 63 -11.01 -9.60 -6.56
N GLU A 64 -10.54 -8.73 -5.67
CA GLU A 64 -10.58 -7.26 -5.81
C GLU A 64 -9.81 -6.80 -7.04
N TRP A 65 -8.70 -7.43 -7.35
CA TRP A 65 -8.01 -7.23 -8.62
C TRP A 65 -8.93 -7.50 -9.82
N THR A 66 -9.67 -8.60 -9.81
CA THR A 66 -10.55 -9.00 -10.92
C THR A 66 -11.68 -7.99 -11.11
N THR A 67 -12.22 -7.43 -10.03
CA THR A 67 -13.26 -6.39 -10.08
C THR A 67 -12.70 -4.99 -10.32
N GLY A 68 -11.41 -4.78 -10.12
CA GLY A 68 -10.76 -3.48 -10.24
C GLY A 68 -11.01 -2.55 -9.04
N THR A 69 -11.47 -3.08 -7.91
CA THR A 69 -11.75 -2.30 -6.70
C THR A 69 -10.50 -2.02 -5.89
N GLU A 70 -9.48 -2.89 -6.00
CA GLU A 70 -8.19 -2.74 -5.35
C GLU A 70 -7.11 -3.47 -6.15
N LEU A 71 -5.94 -2.85 -6.30
CA LEU A 71 -4.83 -3.39 -7.08
C LEU A 71 -3.63 -3.64 -6.17
N SER A 72 -3.68 -4.74 -5.40
CA SER A 72 -2.68 -5.07 -4.37
C SER A 72 -1.54 -5.93 -4.93
N PHE A 73 -0.30 -5.57 -4.58
CA PHE A 73 0.93 -6.25 -4.95
C PHE A 73 1.74 -6.65 -3.73
N ALA A 74 2.31 -7.85 -3.76
CA ALA A 74 3.38 -8.24 -2.87
C ALA A 74 4.68 -7.54 -3.28
N VAL A 75 5.37 -6.93 -2.32
CA VAL A 75 6.73 -6.41 -2.49
C VAL A 75 7.72 -7.52 -2.15
N ARG A 76 8.67 -7.81 -3.06
CA ARG A 76 9.68 -8.86 -2.90
C ARG A 76 11.06 -8.33 -3.32
N LEU A 77 12.13 -8.95 -2.83
CA LEU A 77 13.51 -8.67 -3.26
C LEU A 77 13.97 -9.62 -4.38
N ARG A 78 13.23 -10.69 -4.61
CA ARG A 78 13.42 -11.66 -5.70
C ARG A 78 12.05 -12.10 -6.17
N LEU A 79 11.94 -12.44 -7.44
CA LEU A 79 10.68 -12.84 -8.07
C LEU A 79 9.97 -13.99 -7.33
N ASP A 80 10.75 -14.96 -6.87
CA ASP A 80 10.33 -16.16 -6.14
C ASP A 80 10.51 -16.07 -4.62
N GLY A 81 10.88 -14.88 -4.11
CA GLY A 81 11.14 -14.66 -2.69
C GLY A 81 9.86 -14.48 -1.88
N VAL A 82 10.00 -14.51 -0.55
CA VAL A 82 8.90 -14.17 0.36
C VAL A 82 8.49 -12.72 0.22
N ALA A 83 7.21 -12.43 0.49
CA ALA A 83 6.73 -11.06 0.55
C ALA A 83 7.34 -10.33 1.75
N ILE A 84 8.01 -9.21 1.51
CA ILE A 84 8.57 -8.32 2.54
C ILE A 84 7.66 -7.11 2.81
N GLY A 85 6.55 -7.03 2.12
CA GLY A 85 5.61 -5.93 2.23
C GLY A 85 4.52 -5.98 1.18
N MET A 86 3.76 -4.92 1.13
CA MET A 86 2.69 -4.69 0.15
C MET A 86 2.78 -3.29 -0.43
N ALA A 87 2.24 -3.11 -1.63
CA ALA A 87 1.90 -1.82 -2.22
C ALA A 87 0.61 -2.00 -3.02
N GLU A 88 -0.32 -1.06 -2.91
CA GLU A 88 -1.62 -1.15 -3.55
C GLU A 88 -2.08 0.19 -4.11
N LEU A 89 -2.92 0.13 -5.14
CA LEU A 89 -3.67 1.26 -5.66
C LEU A 89 -5.15 1.01 -5.43
N GLN A 90 -5.79 1.94 -4.77
CA GLN A 90 -7.23 1.98 -4.57
C GLN A 90 -7.82 3.03 -5.52
N PRO A 91 -8.57 2.60 -6.57
CA PRO A 91 -9.26 3.52 -7.44
C PRO A 91 -10.17 4.47 -6.67
N ARG A 92 -10.19 5.72 -7.10
CA ARG A 92 -11.08 6.78 -6.62
C ARG A 92 -11.94 7.25 -7.80
N ASP A 93 -12.75 8.27 -7.57
CA ASP A 93 -13.59 8.83 -8.63
C ASP A 93 -12.75 9.37 -9.81
N GLY A 94 -13.21 9.11 -11.03
CA GLY A 94 -12.53 9.53 -12.25
C GLY A 94 -11.25 8.71 -12.54
N GLU A 95 -10.18 9.42 -12.88
CA GLU A 95 -8.85 8.84 -13.20
C GLU A 95 -7.87 8.96 -12.03
N ASP A 96 -8.36 9.03 -10.80
CA ASP A 96 -7.55 9.15 -9.59
C ASP A 96 -7.45 7.81 -8.87
N ALA A 97 -6.33 7.60 -8.17
CA ALA A 97 -6.17 6.49 -7.24
C ALA A 97 -5.39 6.94 -5.99
N GLU A 98 -5.60 6.23 -4.91
CA GLU A 98 -4.79 6.36 -3.70
C GLU A 98 -3.81 5.21 -3.62
N ILE A 99 -2.57 5.49 -3.23
CA ILE A 99 -1.54 4.47 -3.01
C ILE A 99 -1.29 4.30 -1.52
N SER A 100 -1.30 3.04 -1.08
CA SER A 100 -0.85 2.65 0.25
C SER A 100 0.26 1.60 0.16
N TYR A 101 1.04 1.44 1.23
CA TYR A 101 2.14 0.50 1.26
C TYR A 101 2.55 0.15 2.69
N ALA A 102 3.11 -1.03 2.88
CA ALA A 102 3.76 -1.46 4.12
C ALA A 102 5.01 -2.28 3.81
N ILE A 103 6.03 -2.16 4.67
CA ILE A 103 7.24 -2.99 4.65
C ILE A 103 7.46 -3.56 6.04
N VAL A 104 7.79 -4.85 6.13
CA VAL A 104 8.10 -5.53 7.40
C VAL A 104 9.25 -4.84 8.13
N PRO A 105 9.26 -4.83 9.48
CA PRO A 105 10.24 -4.08 10.28
C PRO A 105 11.70 -4.35 9.92
N SER A 106 12.06 -5.61 9.65
CA SER A 106 13.43 -6.03 9.30
C SER A 106 13.95 -5.41 8.00
N GLU A 107 13.04 -5.01 7.09
CA GLU A 107 13.37 -4.51 5.75
C GLU A 107 13.13 -3.00 5.61
N ARG A 108 12.79 -2.32 6.71
CA ARG A 108 12.60 -0.85 6.73
C ARG A 108 13.92 -0.09 6.63
N ARG A 109 13.83 1.18 6.27
CA ARG A 109 14.95 2.14 6.16
C ARG A 109 16.01 1.77 5.10
N LEU A 110 15.75 0.74 4.29
CA LEU A 110 16.60 0.31 3.16
C LEU A 110 16.14 0.91 1.81
N GLY A 111 15.08 1.72 1.82
CA GLY A 111 14.57 2.42 0.65
C GLY A 111 13.57 1.60 -0.19
N TYR A 112 13.24 0.39 0.20
CA TYR A 112 12.34 -0.50 -0.56
C TYR A 112 10.93 0.07 -0.70
N ALA A 113 10.39 0.72 0.35
CA ALA A 113 9.09 1.38 0.28
C ALA A 113 9.04 2.44 -0.84
N ALA A 114 10.02 3.36 -0.87
CA ALA A 114 10.08 4.41 -1.88
C ALA A 114 10.24 3.85 -3.30
N ARG A 115 10.98 2.75 -3.48
CA ARG A 115 11.08 2.04 -4.76
C ARG A 115 9.76 1.42 -5.18
N ALA A 116 9.10 0.69 -4.28
CA ALA A 116 7.81 0.06 -4.54
C ALA A 116 6.73 1.10 -4.92
N VAL A 117 6.62 2.17 -4.12
CA VAL A 117 5.69 3.27 -4.36
C VAL A 117 5.98 3.97 -5.70
N ARG A 118 7.25 4.25 -6.00
CA ARG A 118 7.65 4.85 -7.28
C ARG A 118 7.30 3.93 -8.45
N LEU A 119 7.70 2.67 -8.38
CA LEU A 119 7.48 1.68 -9.43
C LEU A 119 6.00 1.50 -9.76
N LEU A 120 5.17 1.40 -8.73
CA LEU A 120 3.72 1.26 -8.90
C LEU A 120 3.09 2.54 -9.44
N SER A 121 3.51 3.71 -8.95
CA SER A 121 3.01 4.99 -9.47
C SER A 121 3.53 5.33 -10.87
N ASP A 122 4.69 4.82 -11.30
CA ASP A 122 5.16 4.95 -12.69
C ASP A 122 4.30 4.13 -13.65
N ALA A 123 3.88 2.94 -13.24
CA ALA A 123 3.02 2.06 -14.04
C ALA A 123 1.56 2.56 -14.14
N ARG A 124 1.15 3.60 -13.40
CA ARG A 124 -0.25 4.04 -13.24
C ARG A 124 -0.96 4.39 -14.54
N ILE A 125 -0.30 5.10 -15.45
CA ILE A 125 -0.92 5.57 -16.71
C ILE A 125 -1.03 4.43 -17.69
N ASP A 126 0.12 3.82 -18.03
CA ASP A 126 0.22 2.86 -19.12
C ASP A 126 -0.48 1.54 -18.80
N ARG A 127 -0.58 1.18 -17.52
CA ARG A 127 -1.10 -0.11 -17.07
C ARG A 127 -2.48 -0.03 -16.45
N PHE A 128 -2.81 1.06 -15.76
CA PHE A 128 -4.00 1.14 -14.92
C PHE A 128 -4.91 2.32 -15.26
N GLY A 129 -4.47 3.27 -16.09
CA GLY A 129 -5.29 4.38 -16.56
C GLY A 129 -5.49 5.51 -15.53
N PHE A 130 -4.66 5.59 -14.47
CA PHE A 130 -4.79 6.67 -13.48
C PHE A 130 -3.91 7.86 -13.84
N ALA A 131 -4.52 9.04 -13.92
CA ALA A 131 -3.83 10.31 -14.18
C ALA A 131 -3.17 10.88 -12.93
N THR A 132 -3.82 10.73 -11.76
CA THR A 132 -3.33 11.23 -10.47
C THR A 132 -3.24 10.08 -9.46
N ILE A 133 -2.12 10.02 -8.74
CA ILE A 133 -1.99 9.18 -7.55
C ILE A 133 -1.84 10.07 -6.33
N GLN A 134 -2.65 9.82 -5.30
CA GLN A 134 -2.50 10.43 -3.98
C GLN A 134 -1.85 9.43 -3.02
N LEU A 135 -1.01 9.94 -2.13
CA LEU A 135 -0.50 9.24 -0.96
C LEU A 135 -0.88 10.05 0.26
N ARG A 136 -1.64 9.45 1.15
CA ARG A 136 -2.10 10.08 2.38
C ARG A 136 -1.36 9.48 3.56
N CYS A 137 -0.98 10.29 4.53
CA CYS A 137 -0.39 9.81 5.77
C CYS A 137 -0.66 10.78 6.92
N ASP A 138 -0.79 10.23 8.11
CA ASP A 138 -0.89 11.00 9.35
C ASP A 138 0.24 12.04 9.44
N VAL A 139 -0.05 13.23 9.99
CA VAL A 139 0.96 14.29 10.13
C VAL A 139 2.15 13.88 11.01
N ASP A 140 1.97 12.91 11.90
CA ASP A 140 3.03 12.38 12.75
C ASP A 140 3.82 11.25 12.06
N ASN A 141 3.33 10.70 10.93
CA ASN A 141 4.03 9.67 10.17
C ASN A 141 5.10 10.27 9.25
N VAL A 142 6.17 10.79 9.87
CA VAL A 142 7.30 11.39 9.15
C VAL A 142 7.99 10.40 8.20
N ALA A 143 7.95 9.09 8.52
CA ALA A 143 8.55 8.05 7.67
C ALA A 143 7.80 7.92 6.34
N SER A 144 6.46 7.96 6.37
CA SER A 144 5.63 7.92 5.17
C SER A 144 5.78 9.20 4.34
N ALA A 145 5.81 10.37 4.97
CA ALA A 145 6.08 11.64 4.30
C ALA A 145 7.39 11.61 3.49
N ARG A 146 8.48 11.15 4.12
CA ARG A 146 9.79 10.99 3.44
C ARG A 146 9.75 9.94 2.32
N THR A 147 8.95 8.91 2.47
CA THR A 147 8.78 7.90 1.43
C THR A 147 8.07 8.49 0.21
N ALA A 148 7.00 9.26 0.41
CA ALA A 148 6.30 9.97 -0.64
C ALA A 148 7.23 10.89 -1.44
N GLU A 149 7.99 11.75 -0.74
CA GLU A 149 8.95 12.66 -1.37
C GLU A 149 10.03 11.92 -2.18
N ARG A 150 10.61 10.84 -1.62
CA ARG A 150 11.60 10.01 -2.32
C ARG A 150 11.03 9.26 -3.52
N ALA A 151 9.73 8.94 -3.48
CA ALA A 151 9.03 8.32 -4.59
C ALA A 151 8.62 9.33 -5.69
N GLY A 152 8.88 10.63 -5.49
CA GLY A 152 8.58 11.68 -6.46
C GLY A 152 7.19 12.28 -6.35
N PHE A 153 6.56 12.15 -5.19
CA PHE A 153 5.33 12.85 -4.88
C PHE A 153 5.63 14.25 -4.36
N THR A 154 4.71 15.18 -4.62
CA THR A 154 4.78 16.56 -4.14
C THR A 154 3.73 16.75 -3.04
N PHE A 155 4.13 17.36 -1.92
CA PHE A 155 3.19 17.76 -0.89
C PHE A 155 2.16 18.75 -1.46
N GLU A 156 0.90 18.54 -1.19
CA GLU A 156 -0.19 19.38 -1.69
C GLU A 156 -0.89 20.14 -0.57
N ARG A 157 -1.33 19.44 0.49
CA ARG A 157 -2.11 20.04 1.58
C ARG A 157 -2.12 19.17 2.83
N ILE A 158 -2.68 19.72 3.91
CA ILE A 158 -3.12 18.98 5.09
C ILE A 158 -4.65 18.94 5.04
N ASP A 159 -5.23 17.75 5.21
CA ASP A 159 -6.66 17.54 5.40
C ASP A 159 -6.93 17.34 6.89
N PRO A 160 -7.56 18.32 7.58
CA PRO A 160 -7.83 18.22 9.02
C PRO A 160 -8.85 17.13 9.31
N GLY A 161 -8.56 16.29 10.30
CA GLY A 161 -9.47 15.26 10.79
C GLY A 161 -9.85 14.18 9.78
N ALA A 162 -9.12 14.06 8.66
CA ALA A 162 -9.41 13.11 7.60
C ALA A 162 -8.99 11.67 7.91
N GLY A 163 -8.09 11.47 8.87
CA GLY A 163 -7.53 10.18 9.24
C GLY A 163 -8.46 9.32 10.10
N VAL A 164 -9.77 9.31 9.83
CA VAL A 164 -10.73 8.41 10.50
C VAL A 164 -11.50 7.64 9.45
N PHE A 165 -11.18 6.38 9.30
CA PHE A 165 -12.14 5.46 8.69
C PHE A 165 -13.29 5.24 9.69
N GLU A 166 -14.54 5.41 9.27
CA GLU A 166 -15.72 5.31 10.15
C GLU A 166 -15.76 4.01 10.98
N HIS A 167 -15.23 2.91 10.46
CA HIS A 167 -15.16 1.62 11.15
C HIS A 167 -14.06 1.55 12.24
N VAL A 168 -13.16 2.53 12.30
CA VAL A 168 -12.01 2.57 13.21
C VAL A 168 -12.23 3.58 14.34
N ALA A 169 -13.13 4.55 14.15
CA ALA A 169 -13.50 5.54 15.16
C ALA A 169 -13.93 4.89 16.50
N ALA A 170 -14.43 3.65 16.46
CA ALA A 170 -14.86 2.92 17.65
C ALA A 170 -13.75 2.59 18.65
N TRP A 171 -12.47 2.58 18.23
CA TRP A 171 -11.36 2.21 19.12
C TRP A 171 -10.16 3.17 19.13
N ARG A 172 -10.11 4.16 18.25
CA ARG A 172 -9.08 5.22 18.26
C ARG A 172 -9.56 6.61 18.68
N GLY A 173 -10.84 6.89 18.65
CA GLY A 173 -11.47 8.02 19.33
C GLY A 173 -11.16 9.43 18.86
N THR A 174 -10.11 9.71 18.10
CA THR A 174 -9.75 11.07 17.69
C THR A 174 -9.39 11.13 16.21
N PRO A 175 -10.08 12.00 15.42
CA PRO A 175 -9.68 12.32 14.07
C PRO A 175 -8.24 12.83 14.04
N ARG A 176 -7.45 12.41 13.05
CA ARG A 176 -6.08 12.87 12.84
C ARG A 176 -5.98 13.66 11.55
N ASP A 177 -5.11 14.65 11.56
CA ASP A 177 -4.78 15.39 10.36
C ASP A 177 -3.90 14.54 9.45
N GLU A 178 -4.15 14.60 8.15
CA GLU A 178 -3.38 13.89 7.14
C GLU A 178 -2.66 14.84 6.20
N ARG A 179 -1.39 14.52 5.91
CA ARG A 179 -0.67 15.09 4.77
C ARG A 179 -1.12 14.39 3.51
N VAL A 180 -1.43 15.16 2.49
CA VAL A 180 -1.74 14.68 1.15
C VAL A 180 -0.57 15.01 0.23
N TYR A 181 -0.01 13.98 -0.35
CA TYR A 181 1.00 14.06 -1.40
C TYR A 181 0.40 13.61 -2.72
N VAL A 182 0.78 14.24 -3.82
CA VAL A 182 0.25 13.91 -5.15
C VAL A 182 1.37 13.66 -6.15
N ARG A 183 1.08 12.77 -7.10
CA ARG A 183 1.89 12.54 -8.28
C ARG A 183 0.98 12.50 -9.49
N ARG A 184 1.13 13.49 -10.38
CA ARG A 184 0.34 13.62 -11.61
C ARG A 184 1.13 13.14 -12.82
N SER A 185 0.42 12.69 -13.85
CA SER A 185 1.08 12.50 -15.15
C SER A 185 1.57 13.87 -15.64
N SER A 186 2.78 13.91 -16.17
CA SER A 186 3.16 15.05 -16.98
C SER A 186 2.15 15.14 -18.12
N ALA A 187 1.39 16.23 -18.20
CA ALA A 187 0.54 16.47 -19.35
C ALA A 187 1.44 16.36 -20.59
N VAL A 188 1.14 15.42 -21.48
CA VAL A 188 1.72 15.43 -22.81
C VAL A 188 1.14 16.68 -23.45
N SER A 189 1.94 17.78 -23.45
CA SER A 189 1.61 18.97 -24.21
C SER A 189 1.64 18.54 -25.66
N GLY A 190 0.44 18.27 -26.24
CA GLY A 190 0.23 18.05 -27.66
C GLY A 190 0.21 19.40 -28.40
#